data_678902d1b76703886e612d5fb1592493
#
_entry.id   678902d1b76703886e612d5fb1592493
#
_cell.length_a   1.000
_cell.length_b   1.000
_cell.length_c   1.000
_cell.angle_alpha   90.00
_cell.angle_beta   90.00
_cell.angle_gamma   90.00
#
_symmetry.space_group_name_H-M   'P 1'
#
loop_
_entity.id
_entity.type
_entity.pdbx_description
1 polymer ?
#
loop_
_entity_poly.entity_id
_entity_poly.type
_entity_poly.pdbx_seq_one_letter_code
_entity_poly.pdbx_strand_id
1 'polypeptide(L)'
;MRYIFIDDPVSSLDENHLIELAVNLGGLIKEARGLKFIVSTHNPLFFNVLFNETGNKTCYLLQKNEDGTYDLLEKKGDSNKSFSYHHYLKQIIQEAIDSNSIQKYHFMLLRNLYEKTANFLGYPQWPDLLPDDKKTYYNRIIQFTSHSTLSYESIPEPTGPEKETLKLLFRHLIDNNYYTE
;
A
#
# COMPACT_ATOMS: atom_id res chain seq x y z
N MET A 1 10.50 25.38 22.81
CA MET A 1 9.99 24.14 22.20
C MET A 1 10.95 23.72 21.10
N ARG A 2 11.42 22.46 21.07
CA ARG A 2 12.38 21.97 20.08
C ARG A 2 11.71 20.88 19.25
N TYR A 3 12.04 20.80 17.96
CA TYR A 3 11.53 19.79 17.04
C TYR A 3 12.65 18.86 16.62
N ILE A 4 12.35 17.59 16.50
CA ILE A 4 13.21 16.54 15.93
C ILE A 4 12.50 16.00 14.72
N PHE A 5 13.17 16.02 13.57
CA PHE A 5 12.69 15.44 12.32
C PHE A 5 13.44 14.14 12.07
N ILE A 6 12.70 13.08 11.79
CA ILE A 6 13.21 11.76 11.47
C ILE A 6 12.58 11.37 10.14
N ASP A 7 13.40 11.30 9.10
CA ASP A 7 12.95 11.00 7.75
C ASP A 7 13.34 9.58 7.37
N ASP A 8 12.32 8.76 7.14
CA ASP A 8 12.40 7.38 6.66
C ASP A 8 13.50 6.50 7.29
N PRO A 9 13.46 6.28 8.60
CA PRO A 9 14.56 5.66 9.34
C PRO A 9 14.77 4.17 9.03
N VAL A 10 13.95 3.56 8.15
CA VAL A 10 13.89 2.10 7.93
C VAL A 10 14.23 1.66 6.52
N SER A 11 14.78 2.53 5.67
CA SER A 11 15.00 2.27 4.25
C SER A 11 15.86 1.03 3.91
N SER A 12 16.58 0.45 4.88
CA SER A 12 17.50 -0.68 4.66
C SER A 12 17.41 -1.78 5.73
N LEU A 13 16.36 -1.78 6.56
CA LEU A 13 16.23 -2.74 7.66
C LEU A 13 15.36 -3.94 7.26
N ASP A 14 15.70 -5.12 7.79
CA ASP A 14 14.78 -6.26 7.78
C ASP A 14 13.61 -6.04 8.76
N GLU A 15 12.57 -6.88 8.65
CA GLU A 15 11.32 -6.70 9.41
C GLU A 15 11.53 -6.74 10.93
N ASN A 16 12.44 -7.56 11.44
CA ASN A 16 12.69 -7.68 12.87
C ASN A 16 13.33 -6.42 13.44
N HIS A 17 14.39 -5.94 12.79
CA HIS A 17 15.07 -4.70 13.18
C HIS A 17 14.17 -3.46 13.00
N LEU A 18 13.29 -3.49 12.00
CA LEU A 18 12.29 -2.45 11.78
C LEU A 18 11.30 -2.36 12.96
N ILE A 19 10.77 -3.50 13.42
CA ILE A 19 9.87 -3.57 14.57
C ILE A 19 10.58 -3.08 15.83
N GLU A 20 11.79 -3.58 16.08
CA GLU A 20 12.61 -3.17 17.23
C GLU A 20 12.85 -1.65 17.24
N LEU A 21 13.24 -1.08 16.10
CA LEU A 21 13.45 0.36 15.95
C LEU A 21 12.16 1.14 16.23
N ALA A 22 11.02 0.70 15.69
CA ALA A 22 9.75 1.39 15.89
C ALA A 22 9.33 1.39 17.38
N VAL A 23 9.49 0.26 18.07
CA VAL A 23 9.19 0.14 19.51
C VAL A 23 10.13 1.06 20.34
N ASN A 24 11.43 1.00 20.08
CA ASN A 24 12.41 1.81 20.79
C ASN A 24 12.18 3.31 20.55
N LEU A 25 11.90 3.71 19.31
CA LEU A 25 11.59 5.09 18.97
C LEU A 25 10.28 5.54 19.65
N GLY A 26 9.26 4.69 19.67
CA GLY A 26 7.99 4.95 20.37
C GLY A 26 8.21 5.20 21.88
N GLY A 27 9.07 4.41 22.52
CA GLY A 27 9.49 4.61 23.91
C GLY A 27 10.17 5.97 24.12
N LEU A 28 11.16 6.30 23.29
CA LEU A 28 11.87 7.57 23.34
C LEU A 28 10.92 8.77 23.17
N ILE A 29 9.97 8.69 22.25
CA ILE A 29 8.99 9.76 22.02
C ILE A 29 8.09 9.97 23.24
N LYS A 30 7.70 8.90 23.93
CA LYS A 30 6.87 8.98 25.15
C LYS A 30 7.61 9.61 26.32
N GLU A 31 8.89 9.29 26.47
CA GLU A 31 9.71 9.76 27.59
C GLU A 31 10.26 11.18 27.40
N ALA A 32 10.40 11.62 26.18
CA ALA A 32 11.01 12.91 25.84
C ALA A 32 10.15 14.09 26.32
N ARG A 33 10.70 14.92 27.21
CA ARG A 33 10.05 16.13 27.68
C ARG A 33 10.53 17.37 26.92
N GLY A 34 9.59 18.22 26.51
CA GLY A 34 9.90 19.48 25.82
C GLY A 34 10.36 19.34 24.38
N LEU A 35 10.28 18.13 23.82
CA LEU A 35 10.57 17.82 22.41
C LEU A 35 9.29 17.47 21.67
N LYS A 36 9.23 17.85 20.39
CA LYS A 36 8.23 17.36 19.44
C LYS A 36 8.92 16.59 18.33
N PHE A 37 8.38 15.45 17.99
CA PHE A 37 8.88 14.60 16.91
C PHE A 37 7.98 14.70 15.69
N ILE A 38 8.58 14.80 14.53
CA ILE A 38 7.94 14.64 13.23
C ILE A 38 8.66 13.49 12.55
N VAL A 39 7.96 12.40 12.33
CA VAL A 39 8.51 11.20 11.72
C VAL A 39 7.81 10.98 10.39
N SER A 40 8.57 10.88 9.30
CA SER A 40 8.09 10.49 7.98
C SER A 40 8.57 9.09 7.65
N THR A 41 7.74 8.31 6.96
CA THR A 41 8.11 7.00 6.46
C THR A 41 7.21 6.60 5.30
N HIS A 42 7.75 5.85 4.35
CA HIS A 42 6.98 5.17 3.30
C HIS A 42 6.71 3.69 3.66
N ASN A 43 7.21 3.20 4.80
CA ASN A 43 7.04 1.82 5.21
C ASN A 43 5.79 1.66 6.10
N PRO A 44 4.74 0.94 5.64
CA PRO A 44 3.48 0.80 6.36
C PRO A 44 3.61 -0.02 7.64
N LEU A 45 4.54 -0.99 7.72
CA LEU A 45 4.74 -1.78 8.93
C LEU A 45 5.35 -0.91 10.03
N PHE A 46 6.39 -0.14 9.70
CA PHE A 46 7.00 0.79 10.64
C PHE A 46 5.99 1.81 11.15
N PHE A 47 5.20 2.40 10.24
CA PHE A 47 4.12 3.33 10.61
C PHE A 47 3.15 2.69 11.61
N ASN A 48 2.65 1.48 11.32
CA ASN A 48 1.66 0.80 12.17
C ASN A 48 2.21 0.50 13.56
N VAL A 49 3.45 -0.01 13.66
CA VAL A 49 4.09 -0.31 14.94
C VAL A 49 4.31 0.98 15.74
N LEU A 50 4.89 2.00 15.12
CA LEU A 50 5.16 3.28 15.79
C LEU A 50 3.87 4.01 16.20
N PHE A 51 2.82 3.95 15.39
CA PHE A 51 1.52 4.53 15.70
C PHE A 51 0.89 3.88 16.94
N ASN A 52 0.92 2.55 16.99
CA ASN A 52 0.43 1.80 18.14
C ASN A 52 1.25 2.10 19.40
N GLU A 53 2.58 2.14 19.28
CA GLU A 53 3.47 2.46 20.40
C GLU A 53 3.24 3.89 20.92
N THR A 54 3.08 4.88 20.05
CA THR A 54 2.94 6.27 20.49
C THR A 54 1.54 6.63 20.98
N GLY A 55 0.53 5.80 20.68
CA GLY A 55 -0.87 5.98 21.12
C GLY A 55 -1.51 7.24 20.57
N ASN A 56 -2.32 7.14 19.54
CA ASN A 56 -3.21 8.19 19.00
C ASN A 56 -2.60 9.59 18.83
N LYS A 57 -1.45 9.68 18.21
CA LYS A 57 -0.89 10.97 17.79
C LYS A 57 -1.49 11.42 16.46
N THR A 58 -1.37 12.70 16.16
CA THR A 58 -1.80 13.23 14.87
C THR A 58 -0.96 12.64 13.76
N CYS A 59 -1.62 11.97 12.81
CA CYS A 59 -1.00 11.31 11.67
C CYS A 59 -1.53 11.88 10.38
N TYR A 60 -0.67 11.94 9.36
CA TYR A 60 -0.99 12.44 8.05
C TYR A 60 -0.51 11.47 6.98
N LEU A 61 -1.27 11.38 5.89
CA LEU A 61 -0.84 10.78 4.63
C LEU A 61 -0.46 11.90 3.66
N LEU A 62 0.79 11.89 3.18
CA LEU A 62 1.23 12.78 2.11
C LEU A 62 0.94 12.09 0.77
N GLN A 63 0.07 12.69 -0.03
CA GLN A 63 -0.31 12.20 -1.35
C GLN A 63 0.16 13.19 -2.42
N LYS A 64 0.80 12.67 -3.46
CA LYS A 64 1.17 13.45 -4.65
C LYS A 64 0.07 13.34 -5.68
N ASN A 65 -0.42 14.48 -6.17
CA ASN A 65 -1.42 14.58 -7.21
C ASN A 65 -0.82 14.52 -8.62
N GLU A 66 -1.65 14.27 -9.62
CA GLU A 66 -1.23 14.19 -11.03
C GLU A 66 -0.68 15.52 -11.56
N ASP A 67 -1.17 16.64 -11.04
CA ASP A 67 -0.69 18.01 -11.36
C ASP A 67 0.64 18.37 -10.68
N GLY A 68 1.21 17.46 -9.90
CA GLY A 68 2.45 17.64 -9.15
C GLY A 68 2.31 18.34 -7.81
N THR A 69 1.10 18.70 -7.41
CA THR A 69 0.80 19.21 -6.06
C THR A 69 0.79 18.08 -5.02
N TYR A 70 0.77 18.45 -3.74
CA TYR A 70 0.74 17.49 -2.64
C TYR A 70 -0.41 17.82 -1.69
N ASP A 71 -1.15 16.78 -1.31
CA ASP A 71 -2.16 16.85 -0.25
C ASP A 71 -1.64 16.20 1.02
N LEU A 72 -1.98 16.83 2.15
CA LEU A 72 -1.68 16.30 3.48
C LEU A 72 -3.00 15.93 4.16
N LEU A 73 -3.35 14.64 4.11
CA LEU A 73 -4.60 14.13 4.62
C LEU A 73 -4.45 13.68 6.06
N GLU A 74 -5.17 14.33 6.98
CA GLU A 74 -5.17 13.93 8.39
C GLU A 74 -5.88 12.57 8.54
N LYS A 75 -5.21 11.62 9.15
CA LYS A 75 -5.78 10.31 9.49
C LYS A 75 -6.36 10.33 10.90
N LYS A 76 -7.70 10.35 10.97
CA LYS A 76 -8.46 10.25 12.22
C LYS A 76 -9.07 8.86 12.33
N GLY A 77 -8.98 8.23 13.49
CA GLY A 77 -9.73 7.01 13.76
C GLY A 77 -8.96 5.90 14.47
N ASP A 78 -9.70 4.85 14.83
CA ASP A 78 -9.21 3.68 15.56
C ASP A 78 -8.04 3.01 14.86
N SER A 79 -7.10 2.54 15.67
CA SER A 79 -5.83 1.92 15.27
C SER A 79 -5.99 0.76 14.26
N ASN A 80 -7.09 0.02 14.29
CA ASN A 80 -7.32 -1.10 13.39
C ASN A 80 -7.83 -0.71 11.99
N LYS A 81 -8.35 0.52 11.82
CA LYS A 81 -8.82 1.04 10.53
C LYS A 81 -7.86 2.05 9.89
N SER A 82 -6.89 2.56 10.65
CA SER A 82 -6.19 3.79 10.28
C SER A 82 -5.15 3.64 9.19
N PHE A 83 -4.50 2.49 9.03
CA PHE A 83 -3.60 2.26 7.90
C PHE A 83 -3.39 0.77 7.61
N SER A 84 -4.39 0.16 6.99
CA SER A 84 -4.15 -1.08 6.27
C SER A 84 -3.66 -0.71 4.87
N TYR A 85 -2.39 -0.98 4.57
CA TYR A 85 -1.83 -0.80 3.23
C TYR A 85 -2.70 -1.46 2.15
N HIS A 86 -3.30 -2.59 2.47
CA HIS A 86 -4.21 -3.31 1.59
C HIS A 86 -5.52 -2.55 1.34
N HIS A 87 -6.09 -1.92 2.36
CA HIS A 87 -7.27 -1.07 2.20
C HIS A 87 -6.96 0.18 1.37
N TYR A 88 -5.78 0.75 1.54
CA TYR A 88 -5.32 1.87 0.71
C TYR A 88 -5.16 1.46 -0.76
N LEU A 89 -4.50 0.33 -1.04
CA LEU A 89 -4.39 -0.19 -2.41
C LEU A 89 -5.77 -0.50 -3.02
N LYS A 90 -6.66 -1.12 -2.23
CA LYS A 90 -8.06 -1.38 -2.63
C LYS A 90 -8.74 -0.08 -3.03
N GLN A 91 -8.65 0.95 -2.21
CA GLN A 91 -9.28 2.24 -2.46
C GLN A 91 -8.77 2.89 -3.74
N ILE A 92 -7.45 2.96 -3.95
CA ILE A 92 -6.86 3.52 -5.18
C ILE A 92 -7.37 2.78 -6.43
N ILE A 93 -7.39 1.45 -6.40
CA ILE A 93 -7.86 0.66 -7.54
C ILE A 93 -9.35 0.89 -7.77
N GLN A 94 -10.16 0.95 -6.71
CA GLN A 94 -11.59 1.21 -6.80
C GLN A 94 -11.86 2.59 -7.41
N GLU A 95 -11.21 3.63 -6.92
CA GLU A 95 -11.31 4.99 -7.44
C GLU A 95 -10.93 5.08 -8.93
N ALA A 96 -9.87 4.37 -9.33
CA ALA A 96 -9.46 4.30 -10.73
C ALA A 96 -10.48 3.56 -11.62
N ILE A 97 -11.15 2.55 -11.08
CA ILE A 97 -12.24 1.83 -11.78
C ILE A 97 -13.45 2.76 -11.95
N ASP A 98 -13.86 3.43 -10.88
CA ASP A 98 -15.07 4.27 -10.85
C ASP A 98 -14.93 5.52 -11.72
N SER A 99 -13.74 6.12 -11.74
CA SER A 99 -13.40 7.27 -12.59
C SER A 99 -12.98 6.89 -14.01
N ASN A 100 -12.91 5.58 -14.33
CA ASN A 100 -12.41 5.05 -15.59
C ASN A 100 -10.98 5.52 -15.95
N SER A 101 -10.16 5.80 -14.94
CA SER A 101 -8.79 6.30 -15.07
C SER A 101 -7.72 5.22 -14.85
N ILE A 102 -8.03 3.96 -15.19
CA ILE A 102 -7.11 2.83 -15.00
C ILE A 102 -5.84 3.02 -15.82
N GLN A 103 -4.69 3.00 -15.13
CA GLN A 103 -3.34 3.10 -15.69
C GLN A 103 -2.53 1.83 -15.39
N LYS A 104 -1.38 1.66 -16.01
CA LYS A 104 -0.55 0.46 -15.84
C LYS A 104 -0.11 0.18 -14.42
N TYR A 105 0.20 1.21 -13.63
CA TYR A 105 0.61 1.01 -12.25
C TYR A 105 -0.47 0.35 -11.38
N HIS A 106 -1.75 0.49 -11.72
CA HIS A 106 -2.84 -0.18 -11.00
C HIS A 106 -2.76 -1.72 -11.09
N PHE A 107 -2.17 -2.26 -12.17
CA PHE A 107 -1.92 -3.69 -12.27
C PHE A 107 -0.84 -4.15 -11.28
N MET A 108 0.18 -3.33 -11.05
CA MET A 108 1.19 -3.58 -10.02
C MET A 108 0.56 -3.54 -8.61
N LEU A 109 -0.35 -2.59 -8.35
CA LEU A 109 -1.08 -2.51 -7.09
C LEU A 109 -1.99 -3.73 -6.89
N LEU A 110 -2.70 -4.15 -7.94
CA LEU A 110 -3.54 -5.35 -7.92
C LEU A 110 -2.70 -6.60 -7.66
N ARG A 111 -1.56 -6.76 -8.33
CA ARG A 111 -0.62 -7.86 -8.05
C ARG A 111 -0.18 -7.87 -6.59
N ASN A 112 0.16 -6.72 -6.03
CA ASN A 112 0.52 -6.58 -4.62
C ASN A 112 -0.62 -7.07 -3.69
N LEU A 113 -1.88 -6.73 -4.00
CA LEU A 113 -3.03 -7.25 -3.26
C LEU A 113 -3.11 -8.78 -3.33
N TYR A 114 -2.96 -9.37 -4.51
CA TYR A 114 -2.96 -10.82 -4.70
C TYR A 114 -1.82 -11.49 -3.94
N GLU A 115 -0.59 -10.96 -4.03
CA GLU A 115 0.58 -11.50 -3.33
C GLU A 115 0.38 -11.50 -1.80
N LYS A 116 -0.09 -10.39 -1.27
CA LYS A 116 -0.33 -10.27 0.18
C LYS A 116 -1.49 -11.14 0.66
N THR A 117 -2.56 -11.25 -0.14
CA THR A 117 -3.69 -12.13 0.17
C THR A 117 -3.26 -13.60 0.14
N ALA A 118 -2.48 -14.01 -0.87
CA ALA A 118 -1.95 -15.37 -0.97
C ALA A 118 -1.07 -15.71 0.23
N ASN A 119 -0.14 -14.82 0.60
CA ASN A 119 0.71 -15.01 1.76
C ASN A 119 -0.10 -15.13 3.05
N PHE A 120 -1.11 -14.29 3.26
CA PHE A 120 -1.97 -14.33 4.44
C PHE A 120 -2.77 -15.64 4.53
N LEU A 121 -3.24 -16.15 3.39
CA LEU A 121 -4.02 -17.39 3.32
C LEU A 121 -3.15 -18.66 3.27
N GLY A 122 -1.83 -18.53 3.21
CA GLY A 122 -0.88 -19.65 3.16
C GLY A 122 -0.75 -20.31 1.78
N TYR A 123 -1.12 -19.63 0.71
CA TYR A 123 -0.89 -20.13 -0.65
C TYR A 123 0.59 -20.01 -1.04
N PRO A 124 1.18 -21.03 -1.69
CA PRO A 124 2.59 -21.00 -2.10
C PRO A 124 2.92 -19.89 -3.09
N GLN A 125 1.94 -19.55 -3.95
CA GLN A 125 2.10 -18.53 -5.00
C GLN A 125 0.80 -17.75 -5.19
N TRP A 126 0.91 -16.44 -5.46
CA TRP A 126 -0.25 -15.60 -5.70
C TRP A 126 -1.14 -16.00 -6.90
N PRO A 127 -0.59 -16.60 -8.01
CA PRO A 127 -1.44 -17.10 -9.08
C PRO A 127 -2.41 -18.20 -8.65
N ASP A 128 -2.20 -18.84 -7.50
CA ASP A 128 -3.11 -19.85 -6.98
C ASP A 128 -4.46 -19.28 -6.52
N LEU A 129 -4.54 -17.98 -6.32
CA LEU A 129 -5.79 -17.25 -6.07
C LEU A 129 -6.53 -16.84 -7.33
N LEU A 130 -5.93 -16.96 -8.52
CA LEU A 130 -6.60 -16.56 -9.76
C LEU A 130 -7.69 -17.57 -10.15
N PRO A 131 -8.76 -17.10 -10.82
CA PRO A 131 -9.78 -18.00 -11.37
C PRO A 131 -9.17 -19.10 -12.25
N ASP A 132 -9.53 -20.35 -11.99
CA ASP A 132 -8.91 -21.53 -12.60
C ASP A 132 -9.04 -21.58 -14.12
N ASP A 133 -10.19 -21.13 -14.65
CA ASP A 133 -10.52 -21.21 -16.07
C ASP A 133 -9.58 -20.38 -16.97
N LYS A 134 -8.94 -19.34 -16.43
CA LYS A 134 -8.07 -18.41 -17.16
C LYS A 134 -6.79 -18.03 -16.41
N LYS A 135 -6.41 -18.80 -15.41
CA LYS A 135 -5.25 -18.53 -14.53
C LYS A 135 -4.00 -18.12 -15.30
N THR A 136 -3.63 -18.88 -16.35
CA THR A 136 -2.43 -18.59 -17.15
C THR A 136 -2.54 -17.26 -17.90
N TYR A 137 -3.72 -16.94 -18.42
CA TYR A 137 -3.98 -15.68 -19.13
C TYR A 137 -3.87 -14.47 -18.19
N TYR A 138 -4.54 -14.52 -17.05
CA TYR A 138 -4.52 -13.44 -16.06
C TYR A 138 -3.13 -13.22 -15.48
N ASN A 139 -2.42 -14.31 -15.18
CA ASN A 139 -1.04 -14.23 -14.70
C ASN A 139 -0.14 -13.51 -15.71
N ARG A 140 -0.23 -13.83 -16.99
CA ARG A 140 0.56 -13.15 -18.05
C ARG A 140 0.24 -11.66 -18.14
N ILE A 141 -1.02 -11.28 -18.11
CA ILE A 141 -1.41 -9.86 -18.17
C ILE A 141 -0.84 -9.09 -16.99
N ILE A 142 -1.03 -9.60 -15.77
CA ILE A 142 -0.53 -8.92 -14.57
C ILE A 142 1.00 -8.87 -14.56
N GLN A 143 1.69 -9.94 -14.93
CA GLN A 143 3.16 -9.94 -15.00
C GLN A 143 3.67 -8.99 -16.08
N PHE A 144 3.12 -9.04 -17.29
CA PHE A 144 3.57 -8.17 -18.38
C PHE A 144 3.39 -6.69 -18.05
N THR A 145 2.25 -6.31 -17.49
CA THR A 145 1.95 -4.92 -17.12
C THR A 145 2.72 -4.45 -15.90
N SER A 146 3.10 -5.34 -14.97
CA SER A 146 3.83 -4.98 -13.76
C SER A 146 5.35 -4.86 -13.94
N HIS A 147 5.93 -5.49 -14.97
CA HIS A 147 7.38 -5.47 -15.23
C HIS A 147 7.84 -4.41 -16.23
N SER A 148 6.93 -3.75 -16.94
CA SER A 148 7.28 -2.78 -18.00
C SER A 148 7.76 -1.41 -17.47
N THR A 149 7.99 -1.25 -16.18
CA THR A 149 8.40 0.02 -15.56
C THR A 149 9.90 0.32 -15.63
N LEU A 150 10.71 -0.54 -16.27
CA LEU A 150 12.17 -0.38 -16.27
C LEU A 150 12.76 0.27 -17.54
N SER A 151 11.96 0.63 -18.54
CA SER A 151 12.43 1.34 -19.71
C SER A 151 11.89 2.77 -19.76
N TYR A 152 12.76 3.73 -20.04
CA TYR A 152 12.46 5.15 -20.25
C TYR A 152 11.56 5.43 -21.48
N GLU A 153 11.01 4.39 -22.11
CA GLU A 153 10.04 4.53 -23.19
C GLU A 153 8.67 4.87 -22.62
N SER A 154 7.95 5.74 -23.32
CA SER A 154 6.57 6.14 -22.95
C SER A 154 5.72 4.90 -22.72
N ILE A 155 5.31 4.69 -21.48
CA ILE A 155 4.52 3.52 -21.08
C ILE A 155 3.16 3.63 -21.78
N PRO A 156 2.81 2.78 -22.75
CA PRO A 156 1.54 2.86 -23.43
C PRO A 156 0.40 2.66 -22.43
N GLU A 157 -0.70 3.38 -22.59
CA GLU A 157 -1.90 3.20 -21.77
C GLU A 157 -2.43 1.77 -21.89
N PRO A 158 -3.07 1.24 -20.82
CA PRO A 158 -3.72 -0.05 -20.88
C PRO A 158 -4.83 -0.08 -21.93
N THR A 159 -4.86 -1.14 -22.71
CA THR A 159 -5.92 -1.38 -23.69
C THR A 159 -7.27 -1.64 -23.01
N GLY A 160 -8.37 -1.49 -23.76
CA GLY A 160 -9.71 -1.80 -23.25
C GLY A 160 -9.81 -3.20 -22.62
N PRO A 161 -9.39 -4.28 -23.29
CA PRO A 161 -9.38 -5.63 -22.72
C PRO A 161 -8.54 -5.78 -21.45
N GLU A 162 -7.41 -5.09 -21.35
CA GLU A 162 -6.59 -5.07 -20.12
C GLU A 162 -7.33 -4.40 -18.97
N LYS A 163 -7.97 -3.23 -19.21
CA LYS A 163 -8.76 -2.53 -18.20
C LYS A 163 -9.91 -3.42 -17.68
N GLU A 164 -10.61 -4.11 -18.55
CA GLU A 164 -11.66 -5.06 -18.15
C GLU A 164 -11.10 -6.25 -17.35
N THR A 165 -9.92 -6.73 -17.70
CA THR A 165 -9.23 -7.77 -16.92
C THR A 165 -8.93 -7.31 -15.50
N LEU A 166 -8.42 -6.08 -15.34
CA LEU A 166 -8.17 -5.52 -14.01
C LEU A 166 -9.44 -5.44 -13.18
N LYS A 167 -10.53 -4.93 -13.76
CA LYS A 167 -11.84 -4.85 -13.09
C LYS A 167 -12.35 -6.22 -12.65
N LEU A 168 -12.25 -7.22 -13.52
CA LEU A 168 -12.67 -8.60 -13.24
C LEU A 168 -11.88 -9.19 -12.08
N LEU A 169 -10.55 -9.07 -12.12
CA LEU A 169 -9.68 -9.62 -11.10
C LEU A 169 -9.82 -8.88 -9.76
N PHE A 170 -10.01 -7.57 -9.80
CA PHE A 170 -10.30 -6.81 -8.59
C PHE A 170 -11.61 -7.26 -7.93
N ARG A 171 -12.69 -7.40 -8.71
CA ARG A 171 -13.97 -7.97 -8.23
C ARG A 171 -13.78 -9.37 -7.67
N HIS A 172 -13.01 -10.22 -8.33
CA HIS A 172 -12.73 -11.57 -7.84
C HIS A 172 -12.13 -11.58 -6.43
N LEU A 173 -11.22 -10.64 -6.10
CA LEU A 173 -10.70 -10.50 -4.74
C LEU A 173 -11.76 -10.04 -3.73
N ILE A 174 -12.68 -9.17 -4.15
CA ILE A 174 -13.74 -8.67 -3.27
C ILE A 174 -14.83 -9.73 -3.06
N ASP A 175 -15.30 -10.36 -4.13
CA ASP A 175 -16.41 -11.34 -4.11
C ASP A 175 -16.06 -12.62 -3.34
N ASN A 176 -14.77 -12.97 -3.25
CA ASN A 176 -14.30 -14.10 -2.43
C ASN A 176 -14.14 -13.74 -0.94
N ASN A 177 -14.68 -12.61 -0.49
CA ASN A 177 -14.65 -12.14 0.89
C ASN A 177 -13.25 -12.01 1.51
N TYR A 178 -12.23 -11.85 0.67
CA TYR A 178 -10.88 -11.56 1.17
C TYR A 178 -10.79 -10.13 1.73
N TYR A 179 -11.71 -9.26 1.31
CA TYR A 179 -11.82 -7.88 1.76
C TYR A 179 -13.30 -7.54 2.01
N THR A 180 -13.59 -6.96 3.16
CA THR A 180 -14.91 -6.36 3.43
C THR A 180 -15.07 -5.03 2.70
N GLU A 181 -16.31 -4.68 2.35
CA GLU A 181 -16.68 -3.39 1.78
C GLU A 181 -16.29 -2.20 2.67
#